data_8134779fe79854be079b43d309655a1d
#
_entry.id   8134779fe79854be079b43d309655a1d
#
_cell.length_a   1.000
_cell.length_b   1.000
_cell.length_c   1.000
_cell.angle_alpha   90.00
_cell.angle_beta   90.00
_cell.angle_gamma   90.00
#
_symmetry.space_group_name_H-M   'P 1'
#
loop_
_entity.id
_entity.type
_entity.pdbx_description
1 polymer ?
#
loop_
_entity_poly.entity_id
_entity_poly.type
_entity_poly.pdbx_seq_one_letter_code
_entity_poly.pdbx_strand_id
1 'polypeptide(L)'
;GEELAVIGGGDSACEEAAYLTKYGSKVHLIVRSEKLRASAAMVDRVKANPKIEIHWNTKVDKADGSEWLEKIEIIHSQEGKGEINIKGLFYAIGHTPNTKFLGNKLDLDNKGYIACKSGRPETSIEGIFAAGDVVDSEWRQGVTAAGTGCMAALATERWLAEKNLAKTIVRETPEPEKKLNSSDFIQEEEVNEDTFDSNSEWQKGSYALRKLYHESKKPILVIFSSPSCGPCHVLKPQLTRVIKEL
;
A
#
# COMPACT_ATOMS: atom_id res chain seq x y z
N GLY A 1 -24.44 0.71 -3.76
CA GLY A 1 -23.66 -0.26 -3.18
C GLY A 1 -24.17 -1.66 -3.25
N GLU A 2 -23.30 -2.57 -3.65
CA GLU A 2 -23.58 -4.00 -3.69
C GLU A 2 -23.18 -4.65 -2.36
N GLU A 3 -23.60 -5.89 -2.13
CA GLU A 3 -23.16 -6.68 -0.98
C GLU A 3 -21.76 -7.23 -1.24
N LEU A 4 -20.89 -7.17 -0.23
CA LEU A 4 -19.48 -7.56 -0.29
C LEU A 4 -19.18 -8.58 0.80
N ALA A 5 -18.16 -9.40 0.61
CA ALA A 5 -17.68 -10.31 1.64
C ALA A 5 -16.18 -10.13 1.93
N VAL A 6 -15.82 -10.27 3.21
CA VAL A 6 -14.42 -10.31 3.68
C VAL A 6 -14.20 -11.62 4.41
N ILE A 7 -13.16 -12.35 4.03
CA ILE A 7 -12.77 -13.60 4.70
C ILE A 7 -11.62 -13.28 5.65
N GLY A 8 -11.81 -13.53 6.93
CA GLY A 8 -10.78 -13.37 7.95
C GLY A 8 -11.35 -13.06 9.33
N GLY A 9 -10.51 -12.98 10.34
CA GLY A 9 -10.92 -12.72 11.71
C GLY A 9 -9.87 -12.00 12.56
N GLY A 10 -8.81 -11.46 11.94
CA GLY A 10 -7.80 -10.62 12.55
C GLY A 10 -8.07 -9.13 12.34
N ASP A 11 -7.17 -8.25 12.83
CA ASP A 11 -7.29 -6.80 12.69
C ASP A 11 -7.48 -6.37 11.24
N SER A 12 -6.69 -6.87 10.29
CA SER A 12 -6.81 -6.54 8.87
C SER A 12 -8.23 -6.84 8.32
N ALA A 13 -8.81 -7.99 8.69
CA ALA A 13 -10.16 -8.34 8.24
C ALA A 13 -11.22 -7.41 8.81
N CYS A 14 -11.07 -7.03 10.07
CA CYS A 14 -11.99 -6.10 10.74
C CYS A 14 -11.86 -4.69 10.17
N GLU A 15 -10.64 -4.20 9.91
CA GLU A 15 -10.38 -2.91 9.28
C GLU A 15 -10.97 -2.86 7.89
N GLU A 16 -10.73 -3.90 7.08
CA GLU A 16 -11.22 -3.97 5.71
C GLU A 16 -12.74 -4.06 5.66
N ALA A 17 -13.35 -4.89 6.50
CA ALA A 17 -14.80 -4.97 6.61
C ALA A 17 -15.41 -3.60 6.99
N ALA A 18 -14.85 -2.93 7.98
CA ALA A 18 -15.30 -1.60 8.39
C ALA A 18 -15.11 -0.55 7.29
N TYR A 19 -14.01 -0.61 6.54
CA TYR A 19 -13.74 0.30 5.43
C TYR A 19 -14.73 0.10 4.28
N LEU A 20 -14.99 -1.15 3.91
CA LEU A 20 -15.88 -1.51 2.80
C LEU A 20 -17.34 -1.11 3.03
N THR A 21 -17.79 -0.89 4.28
CA THR A 21 -19.13 -0.37 4.55
C THR A 21 -19.39 1.02 3.98
N LYS A 22 -18.33 1.75 3.57
CA LYS A 22 -18.46 3.05 2.87
C LYS A 22 -18.94 2.87 1.43
N TYR A 23 -18.70 1.72 0.83
CA TYR A 23 -18.96 1.43 -0.59
C TYR A 23 -20.08 0.41 -0.76
N GLY A 24 -20.11 -0.63 0.08
CA GLY A 24 -21.13 -1.66 0.06
C GLY A 24 -22.40 -1.26 0.77
N SER A 25 -23.51 -1.88 0.35
CA SER A 25 -24.79 -1.83 1.09
C SER A 25 -24.68 -2.65 2.37
N LYS A 26 -23.99 -3.79 2.30
CA LYS A 26 -23.75 -4.72 3.38
C LYS A 26 -22.38 -5.39 3.21
N VAL A 27 -21.72 -5.74 4.30
CA VAL A 27 -20.45 -6.48 4.32
C VAL A 27 -20.59 -7.73 5.16
N HIS A 28 -20.40 -8.89 4.53
CA HIS A 28 -20.39 -10.20 5.18
C HIS A 28 -18.98 -10.52 5.66
N LEU A 29 -18.75 -10.57 6.96
CA LEU A 29 -17.46 -10.98 7.54
C LEU A 29 -17.48 -12.47 7.85
N ILE A 30 -16.76 -13.25 7.04
CA ILE A 30 -16.73 -14.71 7.13
C ILE A 30 -15.60 -15.14 8.06
N VAL A 31 -15.95 -15.71 9.21
CA VAL A 31 -15.01 -16.06 10.27
C VAL A 31 -15.07 -17.56 10.54
N ARG A 32 -13.94 -18.26 10.36
CA ARG A 32 -13.85 -19.71 10.54
C ARG A 32 -13.95 -20.22 11.98
N SER A 33 -13.89 -19.33 12.95
CA SER A 33 -13.93 -19.61 14.39
C SER A 33 -15.12 -18.90 15.05
N GLU A 34 -15.38 -19.22 16.29
CA GLU A 34 -16.46 -18.63 17.10
C GLU A 34 -16.14 -17.22 17.61
N LYS A 35 -14.92 -16.71 17.39
CA LYS A 35 -14.49 -15.38 17.84
C LYS A 35 -13.46 -14.77 16.90
N LEU A 36 -13.43 -13.43 16.87
CA LEU A 36 -12.40 -12.66 16.22
C LEU A 36 -11.09 -12.71 17.03
N ARG A 37 -9.96 -12.63 16.31
CA ARG A 37 -8.61 -12.52 16.88
C ARG A 37 -8.06 -11.11 16.80
N ALA A 38 -8.90 -10.16 16.40
CA ALA A 38 -8.58 -8.76 16.31
C ALA A 38 -8.49 -8.11 17.71
N SER A 39 -7.90 -6.94 17.78
CA SER A 39 -7.88 -6.10 18.99
C SER A 39 -9.29 -5.78 19.48
N ALA A 40 -9.46 -5.59 20.79
CA ALA A 40 -10.78 -5.33 21.38
C ALA A 40 -11.50 -4.14 20.72
N ALA A 41 -10.78 -3.05 20.46
CA ALA A 41 -11.31 -1.88 19.80
C ALA A 41 -11.85 -2.17 18.39
N MET A 42 -11.17 -3.01 17.62
CA MET A 42 -11.62 -3.41 16.28
C MET A 42 -12.82 -4.36 16.34
N VAL A 43 -12.84 -5.27 17.31
CA VAL A 43 -13.99 -6.16 17.56
C VAL A 43 -15.25 -5.35 17.87
N ASP A 44 -15.14 -4.38 18.78
CA ASP A 44 -16.27 -3.52 19.16
C ASP A 44 -16.74 -2.68 17.97
N ARG A 45 -15.81 -2.13 17.20
CA ARG A 45 -16.15 -1.36 16.00
C ARG A 45 -16.92 -2.17 14.95
N VAL A 46 -16.49 -3.39 14.70
CA VAL A 46 -17.15 -4.27 13.73
C VAL A 46 -18.53 -4.71 14.23
N LYS A 47 -18.64 -5.09 15.51
CA LYS A 47 -19.92 -5.50 16.12
C LYS A 47 -20.94 -4.37 16.21
N ALA A 48 -20.49 -3.14 16.39
CA ALA A 48 -21.36 -1.97 16.46
C ALA A 48 -21.82 -1.46 15.08
N ASN A 49 -21.25 -1.95 13.99
CA ASN A 49 -21.57 -1.46 12.65
C ASN A 49 -22.77 -2.22 12.05
N PRO A 50 -23.92 -1.54 11.84
CA PRO A 50 -25.14 -2.20 11.37
C PRO A 50 -25.07 -2.74 9.94
N LYS A 51 -24.05 -2.34 9.17
CA LYS A 51 -23.80 -2.84 7.82
C LYS A 51 -22.93 -4.10 7.80
N ILE A 52 -22.38 -4.54 8.94
CA ILE A 52 -21.54 -5.72 8.99
C ILE A 52 -22.32 -6.88 9.60
N GLU A 53 -22.44 -7.95 8.82
CA GLU A 53 -22.96 -9.23 9.30
C GLU A 53 -21.81 -10.22 9.47
N ILE A 54 -21.66 -10.78 10.67
CA ILE A 54 -20.57 -11.70 10.98
C ILE A 54 -21.11 -13.15 10.90
N HIS A 55 -20.51 -13.95 10.01
CA HIS A 55 -20.77 -15.36 9.87
C HIS A 55 -19.72 -16.17 10.62
N TRP A 56 -20.04 -16.60 11.82
CA TRP A 56 -19.16 -17.38 12.68
C TRP A 56 -19.06 -18.81 12.22
N ASN A 57 -17.96 -19.49 12.57
CA ASN A 57 -17.73 -20.91 12.27
C ASN A 57 -17.97 -21.28 10.80
N THR A 58 -17.76 -20.32 9.90
CA THR A 58 -18.09 -20.38 8.49
C THR A 58 -16.85 -20.30 7.62
N LYS A 59 -16.80 -21.09 6.55
CA LYS A 59 -15.78 -21.06 5.52
C LYS A 59 -16.43 -20.84 4.17
N VAL A 60 -15.72 -20.20 3.25
CA VAL A 60 -16.10 -20.17 1.84
C VAL A 60 -15.60 -21.45 1.18
N ASP A 61 -16.49 -22.14 0.49
CA ASP A 61 -16.21 -23.34 -0.29
C ASP A 61 -15.90 -22.99 -1.74
N LYS A 62 -16.75 -22.16 -2.36
CA LYS A 62 -16.64 -21.77 -3.76
C LYS A 62 -17.09 -20.33 -3.96
N ALA A 63 -16.48 -19.65 -4.90
CA ALA A 63 -16.99 -18.42 -5.47
C ALA A 63 -17.54 -18.72 -6.86
N ASP A 64 -18.71 -18.20 -7.20
CA ASP A 64 -19.44 -18.53 -8.42
C ASP A 64 -20.03 -17.27 -9.08
N GLY A 65 -20.20 -17.34 -10.41
CA GLY A 65 -20.73 -16.28 -11.23
C GLY A 65 -20.46 -16.54 -12.71
N SER A 66 -21.09 -15.77 -13.58
CA SER A 66 -20.93 -15.89 -15.03
C SER A 66 -19.74 -15.06 -15.53
N GLU A 67 -19.96 -13.78 -15.80
CA GLU A 67 -18.92 -12.80 -16.18
C GLU A 67 -18.33 -12.14 -14.95
N TRP A 68 -19.13 -11.97 -13.92
CA TRP A 68 -18.79 -11.32 -12.65
C TRP A 68 -19.13 -12.22 -11.48
N LEU A 69 -18.52 -11.94 -10.31
CA LEU A 69 -18.88 -12.64 -9.08
C LEU A 69 -20.34 -12.34 -8.72
N GLU A 70 -21.10 -13.41 -8.48
CA GLU A 70 -22.53 -13.32 -8.16
C GLU A 70 -22.83 -13.83 -6.76
N LYS A 71 -22.16 -14.88 -6.33
CA LYS A 71 -22.35 -15.51 -5.02
C LYS A 71 -21.13 -16.25 -4.53
N ILE A 72 -21.15 -16.58 -3.24
CA ILE A 72 -20.26 -17.55 -2.62
C ILE A 72 -21.06 -18.69 -2.01
N GLU A 73 -20.54 -19.91 -2.15
CA GLU A 73 -20.99 -21.05 -1.39
C GLU A 73 -20.23 -21.10 -0.07
N ILE A 74 -20.94 -21.25 1.03
CA ILE A 74 -20.37 -21.28 2.37
C ILE A 74 -20.65 -22.62 3.06
N ILE A 75 -19.80 -22.99 3.99
CA ILE A 75 -19.98 -24.15 4.87
C ILE A 75 -19.92 -23.66 6.32
N HIS A 76 -21.05 -23.69 6.99
CA HIS A 76 -21.11 -23.48 8.43
C HIS A 76 -20.92 -24.83 9.16
N SER A 77 -20.14 -24.81 10.26
CA SER A 77 -19.73 -26.06 10.93
C SER A 77 -20.88 -26.87 11.53
N GLN A 78 -22.00 -26.25 11.84
CA GLN A 78 -23.18 -26.90 12.44
C GLN A 78 -24.41 -26.92 11.51
N GLU A 79 -24.59 -25.86 10.71
CA GLU A 79 -25.78 -25.65 9.86
C GLU A 79 -25.60 -26.26 8.45
N GLY A 80 -24.37 -26.59 8.06
CA GLY A 80 -24.06 -27.15 6.76
C GLY A 80 -23.83 -26.13 5.66
N LYS A 81 -24.22 -26.46 4.44
CA LYS A 81 -23.99 -25.63 3.26
C LYS A 81 -25.03 -24.54 3.11
N GLY A 82 -24.59 -23.36 2.69
CA GLY A 82 -25.42 -22.21 2.36
C GLY A 82 -24.83 -21.39 1.21
N GLU A 83 -25.53 -20.35 0.80
CA GLU A 83 -25.09 -19.42 -0.24
C GLU A 83 -25.30 -17.97 0.24
N ILE A 84 -24.41 -17.07 -0.18
CA ILE A 84 -24.53 -15.63 0.05
C ILE A 84 -24.31 -14.94 -1.29
N ASN A 85 -25.26 -14.09 -1.71
CA ASN A 85 -25.13 -13.28 -2.91
C ASN A 85 -24.22 -12.09 -2.62
N ILE A 86 -23.15 -11.93 -3.40
CA ILE A 86 -22.18 -10.84 -3.25
C ILE A 86 -21.63 -10.44 -4.62
N LYS A 87 -21.11 -9.22 -4.71
CA LYS A 87 -20.45 -8.71 -5.92
C LYS A 87 -18.95 -8.45 -5.73
N GLY A 88 -18.43 -8.66 -4.54
CA GLY A 88 -16.99 -8.55 -4.25
C GLY A 88 -16.57 -9.44 -3.09
N LEU A 89 -15.42 -10.10 -3.25
CA LEU A 89 -14.85 -11.00 -2.26
C LEU A 89 -13.41 -10.58 -1.94
N PHE A 90 -13.13 -10.35 -0.67
CA PHE A 90 -11.83 -9.89 -0.17
C PHE A 90 -11.24 -10.93 0.79
N TYR A 91 -9.95 -11.20 0.61
CA TYR A 91 -9.23 -12.16 1.45
C TYR A 91 -8.32 -11.42 2.43
N ALA A 92 -8.65 -11.45 3.71
CA ALA A 92 -7.85 -10.90 4.80
C ALA A 92 -7.38 -12.02 5.76
N ILE A 93 -6.80 -13.07 5.18
CA ILE A 93 -6.40 -14.30 5.87
C ILE A 93 -4.92 -14.36 6.24
N GLY A 94 -4.19 -13.28 5.98
CA GLY A 94 -2.74 -13.17 6.15
C GLY A 94 -1.99 -13.48 4.85
N HIS A 95 -0.67 -13.39 4.94
CA HIS A 95 0.24 -13.54 3.82
C HIS A 95 1.26 -14.62 4.10
N THR A 96 1.68 -15.30 3.06
CA THR A 96 2.85 -16.19 3.07
C THR A 96 3.82 -15.66 2.02
N PRO A 97 5.05 -15.28 2.39
CA PRO A 97 6.01 -14.76 1.43
C PRO A 97 6.39 -15.85 0.42
N ASN A 98 6.54 -15.45 -0.84
CA ASN A 98 6.93 -16.38 -1.90
C ASN A 98 8.45 -16.58 -1.93
N THR A 99 8.98 -17.25 -0.91
CA THR A 99 10.44 -17.49 -0.74
C THR A 99 10.87 -18.92 -1.03
N LYS A 100 9.93 -19.83 -1.33
CA LYS A 100 10.22 -21.26 -1.56
C LYS A 100 11.22 -21.51 -2.70
N PHE A 101 11.23 -20.64 -3.74
CA PHE A 101 12.14 -20.77 -4.86
C PHE A 101 13.61 -20.52 -4.49
N LEU A 102 13.87 -19.87 -3.34
CA LEU A 102 15.24 -19.61 -2.85
C LEU A 102 15.95 -20.88 -2.34
N GLY A 103 15.21 -21.93 -2.02
CA GLY A 103 15.79 -23.25 -1.70
C GLY A 103 16.80 -23.22 -0.56
N ASN A 104 16.52 -22.55 0.54
CA ASN A 104 17.40 -22.40 1.71
C ASN A 104 18.74 -21.67 1.46
N LYS A 105 18.88 -20.95 0.35
CA LYS A 105 20.09 -20.19 0.05
C LYS A 105 20.24 -18.89 0.82
N LEU A 106 19.10 -18.30 1.21
CA LEU A 106 19.06 -17.08 2.05
C LEU A 106 18.48 -17.41 3.41
N ASP A 107 18.94 -16.70 4.42
CA ASP A 107 18.32 -16.78 5.73
C ASP A 107 16.91 -16.19 5.70
N LEU A 108 15.99 -16.90 6.31
CA LEU A 108 14.60 -16.49 6.46
C LEU A 108 14.28 -16.31 7.94
N ASP A 109 13.34 -15.42 8.24
CA ASP A 109 12.80 -15.29 9.58
C ASP A 109 11.85 -16.48 9.92
N ASN A 110 11.34 -16.50 11.15
CA ASN A 110 10.43 -17.55 11.63
C ASN A 110 9.06 -17.56 10.92
N LYS A 111 8.75 -16.52 10.12
CA LYS A 111 7.53 -16.41 9.31
C LYS A 111 7.79 -16.68 7.81
N GLY A 112 9.03 -16.93 7.43
CA GLY A 112 9.46 -17.25 6.08
C GLY A 112 9.82 -16.03 5.22
N TYR A 113 9.91 -14.82 5.78
CA TYR A 113 10.40 -13.62 5.09
C TYR A 113 11.93 -13.62 5.01
N ILE A 114 12.50 -12.97 3.98
CA ILE A 114 13.95 -12.86 3.86
C ILE A 114 14.49 -12.02 5.02
N ALA A 115 15.43 -12.59 5.77
CA ALA A 115 16.10 -11.91 6.86
C ALA A 115 17.16 -10.95 6.30
N CYS A 116 16.97 -9.65 6.55
CA CYS A 116 17.94 -8.62 6.23
C CYS A 116 18.61 -8.10 7.50
N LYS A 117 19.77 -7.46 7.35
CA LYS A 117 20.39 -6.71 8.46
C LYS A 117 19.43 -5.60 8.91
N SER A 118 19.36 -5.37 10.22
CA SER A 118 18.44 -4.37 10.78
C SER A 118 18.58 -3.01 10.09
N GLY A 119 17.47 -2.52 9.52
CA GLY A 119 17.41 -1.23 8.82
C GLY A 119 18.18 -1.16 7.49
N ARG A 120 18.59 -2.29 6.93
CA ARG A 120 19.42 -2.37 5.72
C ARG A 120 18.89 -3.47 4.79
N PRO A 121 19.13 -3.37 3.47
CA PRO A 121 18.63 -4.33 2.50
C PRO A 121 19.55 -5.55 2.27
N GLU A 122 20.74 -5.61 2.92
CA GLU A 122 21.68 -6.69 2.74
C GLU A 122 21.17 -7.98 3.38
N THR A 123 21.22 -9.05 2.58
CA THR A 123 20.86 -10.41 3.01
C THR A 123 22.05 -11.15 3.66
N SER A 124 21.88 -12.43 3.95
CA SER A 124 22.95 -13.30 4.44
C SER A 124 24.04 -13.58 3.41
N ILE A 125 23.78 -13.33 2.13
CA ILE A 125 24.75 -13.52 1.05
C ILE A 125 25.20 -12.17 0.51
N GLU A 126 26.52 -11.95 0.47
CA GLU A 126 27.12 -10.75 -0.07
C GLU A 126 26.73 -10.53 -1.55
N GLY A 127 26.35 -9.30 -1.88
CA GLY A 127 25.91 -8.93 -3.23
C GLY A 127 24.44 -9.28 -3.55
N ILE A 128 23.72 -9.85 -2.60
CA ILE A 128 22.27 -10.06 -2.71
C ILE A 128 21.55 -9.12 -1.74
N PHE A 129 20.64 -8.34 -2.30
CA PHE A 129 19.83 -7.37 -1.59
C PHE A 129 18.35 -7.74 -1.71
N ALA A 130 17.58 -7.51 -0.67
CA ALA A 130 16.15 -7.78 -0.69
C ALA A 130 15.36 -6.57 -0.20
N ALA A 131 14.18 -6.35 -0.77
CA ALA A 131 13.32 -5.22 -0.48
C ALA A 131 11.85 -5.52 -0.77
N GLY A 132 10.96 -4.68 -0.31
CA GLY A 132 9.52 -4.81 -0.50
C GLY A 132 8.88 -5.78 0.47
N ASP A 133 7.69 -6.25 0.12
CA ASP A 133 6.87 -7.10 0.99
C ASP A 133 7.56 -8.40 1.40
N VAL A 134 8.52 -8.88 0.61
CA VAL A 134 9.25 -10.13 0.90
C VAL A 134 10.19 -10.03 2.12
N VAL A 135 10.49 -8.82 2.59
CA VAL A 135 11.28 -8.53 3.81
C VAL A 135 10.44 -7.88 4.92
N ASP A 136 9.16 -7.59 4.65
CA ASP A 136 8.28 -6.85 5.55
C ASP A 136 7.13 -7.72 6.04
N SER A 137 7.28 -8.29 7.22
CA SER A 137 6.23 -9.12 7.84
C SER A 137 5.13 -8.30 8.55
N GLU A 138 5.26 -6.97 8.60
CA GLU A 138 4.40 -6.11 9.42
C GLU A 138 3.53 -5.17 8.59
N TRP A 139 4.13 -4.28 7.82
CA TRP A 139 3.40 -3.18 7.15
C TRP A 139 2.83 -3.56 5.79
N ARG A 140 3.67 -4.08 4.88
CA ARG A 140 3.30 -4.49 3.51
C ARG A 140 2.49 -3.43 2.76
N GLN A 141 2.99 -2.20 2.78
CA GLN A 141 2.40 -1.06 2.11
C GLN A 141 3.24 -0.65 0.90
N GLY A 142 2.58 -0.15 -0.16
CA GLY A 142 3.27 0.30 -1.36
C GLY A 142 4.36 1.33 -1.09
N VAL A 143 4.14 2.25 -0.15
CA VAL A 143 5.13 3.27 0.21
C VAL A 143 6.34 2.68 0.96
N THR A 144 6.14 1.70 1.85
CA THR A 144 7.25 1.02 2.54
C THR A 144 8.03 0.15 1.58
N ALA A 145 7.36 -0.54 0.67
CA ALA A 145 7.99 -1.34 -0.38
C ALA A 145 8.83 -0.46 -1.32
N ALA A 146 8.33 0.70 -1.75
CA ALA A 146 9.07 1.66 -2.55
C ALA A 146 10.31 2.21 -1.81
N GLY A 147 10.17 2.54 -0.52
CA GLY A 147 11.25 3.02 0.33
C GLY A 147 12.38 2.00 0.47
N THR A 148 12.04 0.74 0.81
CA THR A 148 13.03 -0.34 0.91
C THR A 148 13.63 -0.68 -0.44
N GLY A 149 12.89 -0.57 -1.55
CA GLY A 149 13.39 -0.71 -2.91
C GLY A 149 14.44 0.34 -3.25
N CYS A 150 14.21 1.60 -2.90
CA CYS A 150 15.19 2.68 -3.04
C CYS A 150 16.47 2.38 -2.22
N MET A 151 16.32 1.94 -0.97
CA MET A 151 17.46 1.56 -0.13
C MET A 151 18.28 0.43 -0.75
N ALA A 152 17.62 -0.60 -1.30
CA ALA A 152 18.29 -1.71 -1.96
C ALA A 152 19.05 -1.27 -3.21
N ALA A 153 18.47 -0.39 -4.03
CA ALA A 153 19.13 0.16 -5.21
C ALA A 153 20.40 0.94 -4.85
N LEU A 154 20.32 1.84 -3.87
CA LEU A 154 21.47 2.62 -3.40
C LEU A 154 22.55 1.75 -2.75
N ALA A 155 22.17 0.73 -1.99
CA ALA A 155 23.11 -0.21 -1.40
C ALA A 155 23.81 -1.04 -2.48
N THR A 156 23.09 -1.47 -3.50
CA THR A 156 23.66 -2.19 -4.66
C THR A 156 24.65 -1.33 -5.41
N GLU A 157 24.32 -0.07 -5.70
CA GLU A 157 25.21 0.87 -6.38
C GLU A 157 26.52 1.06 -5.62
N ARG A 158 26.45 1.29 -4.31
CA ARG A 158 27.63 1.44 -3.45
C ARG A 158 28.48 0.18 -3.44
N TRP A 159 27.87 -0.98 -3.28
CA TRP A 159 28.56 -2.25 -3.29
C TRP A 159 29.28 -2.52 -4.62
N LEU A 160 28.62 -2.25 -5.76
CA LEU A 160 29.23 -2.36 -7.09
C LEU A 160 30.44 -1.42 -7.26
N ALA A 161 30.32 -0.19 -6.74
CA ALA A 161 31.43 0.77 -6.78
C ALA A 161 32.61 0.30 -5.91
N GLU A 162 32.37 -0.16 -4.68
CA GLU A 162 33.39 -0.68 -3.77
C GLU A 162 34.14 -1.89 -4.35
N LYS A 163 33.43 -2.74 -5.09
CA LYS A 163 34.00 -3.93 -5.76
C LYS A 163 34.63 -3.64 -7.13
N ASN A 164 34.62 -2.38 -7.60
CA ASN A 164 35.05 -1.99 -8.95
C ASN A 164 34.27 -2.73 -10.06
N LEU A 165 33.01 -3.06 -9.80
CA LEU A 165 32.11 -3.72 -10.74
C LEU A 165 31.14 -2.76 -11.43
N ALA A 166 31.07 -1.52 -10.97
CA ALA A 166 30.23 -0.49 -11.58
C ALA A 166 30.76 -0.16 -12.99
N LYS A 167 30.00 -0.55 -14.01
CA LYS A 167 30.24 -0.09 -15.38
C LYS A 167 29.40 1.16 -15.61
N THR A 168 30.01 2.25 -16.04
CA THR A 168 29.28 3.39 -16.54
C THR A 168 28.54 2.94 -17.81
N ILE A 169 27.25 2.64 -17.69
CA ILE A 169 26.40 2.47 -18.85
C ILE A 169 26.16 3.90 -19.35
N VAL A 170 26.92 4.31 -20.36
CA VAL A 170 26.53 5.44 -21.18
C VAL A 170 25.22 5.03 -21.83
N ARG A 171 24.08 5.40 -21.26
CA ARG A 171 22.81 5.33 -21.98
C ARG A 171 23.00 6.26 -23.17
N GLU A 172 23.12 5.69 -24.37
CA GLU A 172 22.79 6.46 -25.55
C GLU A 172 21.43 7.07 -25.24
N THR A 173 21.34 8.39 -25.19
CA THR A 173 20.08 9.08 -25.05
C THR A 173 19.16 8.47 -26.10
N PRO A 174 18.02 7.85 -25.72
CA PRO A 174 17.10 7.36 -26.74
C PRO A 174 16.85 8.52 -27.69
N GLU A 175 16.92 8.24 -29.00
CA GLU A 175 16.53 9.25 -30.00
C GLU A 175 15.23 9.89 -29.50
N PRO A 176 15.12 11.22 -29.56
CA PRO A 176 13.97 11.91 -29.00
C PRO A 176 12.72 11.25 -29.58
N GLU A 177 11.97 10.57 -28.74
CA GLU A 177 10.69 9.98 -29.11
C GLU A 177 9.95 11.02 -29.94
N LYS A 178 9.43 10.61 -31.11
CA LYS A 178 8.63 11.46 -32.00
C LYS A 178 7.74 12.32 -31.12
N LYS A 179 7.95 13.63 -31.18
CA LYS A 179 7.14 14.62 -30.46
C LYS A 179 5.68 14.26 -30.69
N LEU A 180 5.05 13.69 -29.67
CA LEU A 180 3.59 13.67 -29.60
C LEU A 180 3.16 15.12 -29.74
N ASN A 181 2.27 15.39 -30.67
CA ASN A 181 1.81 16.74 -30.97
C ASN A 181 1.28 17.37 -29.70
N SER A 182 1.72 18.57 -29.44
CA SER A 182 1.42 19.40 -28.26
C SER A 182 -0.09 19.74 -28.09
N SER A 183 -0.97 19.17 -28.90
CA SER A 183 -2.43 19.29 -28.79
C SER A 183 -3.08 18.34 -27.79
N ASP A 184 -2.37 17.30 -27.31
CA ASP A 184 -2.92 16.29 -26.42
C ASP A 184 -2.59 16.51 -24.94
N PHE A 185 -1.80 17.53 -24.62
CA PHE A 185 -1.55 17.96 -23.24
C PHE A 185 -2.42 19.17 -22.93
N ILE A 186 -3.26 19.01 -21.91
CA ILE A 186 -3.90 20.12 -21.20
C ILE A 186 -2.79 21.15 -20.94
N GLN A 187 -3.00 22.39 -21.36
CA GLN A 187 -2.07 23.50 -21.18
C GLN A 187 -1.51 23.46 -19.75
N GLU A 188 -0.26 23.05 -19.63
CA GLU A 188 0.51 23.33 -18.42
C GLU A 188 0.65 24.86 -18.39
N GLU A 189 -0.02 25.51 -17.45
CA GLU A 189 0.37 26.86 -17.06
C GLU A 189 1.87 26.81 -16.78
N GLU A 190 2.67 27.57 -17.55
CA GLU A 190 4.08 27.76 -17.27
C GLU A 190 4.19 28.26 -15.82
N VAL A 191 4.46 27.33 -14.90
CA VAL A 191 4.77 27.66 -13.53
C VAL A 191 6.13 28.33 -13.57
N ASN A 192 6.14 29.65 -13.51
CA ASN A 192 7.34 30.44 -13.38
C ASN A 192 8.08 29.94 -12.13
N GLU A 193 9.17 29.17 -12.29
CA GLU A 193 9.86 28.43 -11.22
C GLU A 193 10.44 29.35 -10.13
N ASP A 194 10.41 30.65 -10.33
CA ASP A 194 11.10 31.65 -9.48
C ASP A 194 10.19 32.40 -8.51
N THR A 195 8.93 32.00 -8.34
CA THR A 195 8.04 32.74 -7.42
C THR A 195 7.97 32.04 -6.05
N PHE A 196 8.62 32.68 -5.06
CA PHE A 196 8.42 32.38 -3.65
C PHE A 196 7.56 33.47 -3.01
N ASP A 197 6.38 33.11 -2.54
CA ASP A 197 5.48 34.03 -1.82
C ASP A 197 5.54 33.75 -0.31
N SER A 198 6.22 34.66 0.43
CA SER A 198 6.37 34.56 1.88
C SER A 198 5.03 34.56 2.65
N ASN A 199 3.94 35.04 2.04
CA ASN A 199 2.62 35.09 2.65
C ASN A 199 1.74 33.87 2.33
N SER A 200 2.18 33.00 1.41
CA SER A 200 1.44 31.81 1.05
C SER A 200 1.70 30.67 2.04
N GLU A 201 0.64 30.06 2.54
CA GLU A 201 0.71 28.83 3.38
C GLU A 201 1.31 27.65 2.58
N TRP A 202 1.15 27.66 1.26
CA TRP A 202 1.62 26.59 0.37
C TRP A 202 2.55 27.16 -0.69
N GLN A 203 3.77 26.68 -0.68
CA GLN A 203 4.76 26.97 -1.70
C GLN A 203 4.77 25.90 -2.78
N LYS A 204 5.15 26.23 -4.01
CA LYS A 204 5.23 25.29 -5.13
C LYS A 204 6.58 25.39 -5.82
N GLY A 205 7.02 24.26 -6.38
CA GLY A 205 8.21 24.19 -7.21
C GLY A 205 9.51 23.92 -6.46
N SER A 206 10.53 23.62 -7.22
CA SER A 206 11.85 23.19 -6.72
C SER A 206 12.62 24.32 -6.07
N TYR A 207 12.44 25.54 -6.55
CA TYR A 207 13.07 26.74 -5.97
C TYR A 207 12.57 27.01 -4.56
N ALA A 208 11.25 27.00 -4.35
CA ALA A 208 10.65 27.19 -3.03
C ALA A 208 11.09 26.11 -2.03
N LEU A 209 11.17 24.85 -2.47
CA LEU A 209 11.65 23.75 -1.63
C LEU A 209 13.12 23.97 -1.22
N ARG A 210 14.00 24.33 -2.16
CA ARG A 210 15.42 24.60 -1.86
C ARG A 210 15.57 25.75 -0.89
N LYS A 211 14.84 26.86 -1.11
CA LYS A 211 14.86 28.02 -0.22
C LYS A 211 14.42 27.68 1.19
N LEU A 212 13.27 26.99 1.33
CA LEU A 212 12.76 26.56 2.63
C LEU A 212 13.72 25.60 3.33
N TYR A 213 14.33 24.66 2.60
CA TYR A 213 15.29 23.71 3.17
C TYR A 213 16.50 24.41 3.84
N HIS A 214 16.99 25.51 3.26
CA HIS A 214 18.15 26.24 3.78
C HIS A 214 17.78 27.32 4.80
N GLU A 215 16.60 27.93 4.70
CA GLU A 215 16.25 29.12 5.47
C GLU A 215 15.21 28.85 6.59
N SER A 216 14.42 27.77 6.51
CA SER A 216 13.37 27.49 7.49
C SER A 216 13.95 26.96 8.79
N LYS A 217 13.54 27.59 9.89
CA LYS A 217 13.79 27.09 11.26
C LYS A 217 12.68 26.19 11.79
N LYS A 218 11.63 25.96 11.00
CA LYS A 218 10.48 25.14 11.35
C LYS A 218 10.50 23.85 10.52
N PRO A 219 9.86 22.76 10.99
CA PRO A 219 9.65 21.57 10.19
C PRO A 219 8.97 21.89 8.85
N ILE A 220 9.38 21.24 7.78
CA ILE A 220 8.84 21.41 6.44
C ILE A 220 8.08 20.14 6.08
N LEU A 221 6.81 20.29 5.72
CA LEU A 221 6.01 19.19 5.15
C LEU A 221 6.01 19.32 3.63
N VAL A 222 6.55 18.32 2.94
CA VAL A 222 6.61 18.29 1.48
C VAL A 222 5.61 17.26 0.95
N ILE A 223 4.77 17.71 0.01
CA ILE A 223 3.83 16.84 -0.70
C ILE A 223 4.21 16.80 -2.17
N PHE A 224 4.56 15.62 -2.66
CA PHE A 224 4.71 15.38 -4.09
C PHE A 224 3.34 15.00 -4.67
N SER A 225 2.84 15.82 -5.59
CA SER A 225 1.54 15.59 -6.22
C SER A 225 1.58 15.92 -7.71
N SER A 226 0.64 15.37 -8.46
CA SER A 226 0.40 15.74 -9.86
C SER A 226 -0.95 16.45 -10.00
N PRO A 227 -1.17 17.23 -11.06
CA PRO A 227 -2.47 17.86 -11.33
C PRO A 227 -3.64 16.88 -11.38
N SER A 228 -3.39 15.63 -11.81
CA SER A 228 -4.38 14.56 -11.91
C SER A 228 -4.55 13.72 -10.63
N CYS A 229 -3.81 14.01 -9.55
CA CYS A 229 -3.86 13.24 -8.31
C CYS A 229 -5.13 13.55 -7.50
N GLY A 230 -6.21 12.82 -7.73
CA GLY A 230 -7.47 12.97 -6.98
C GLY A 230 -7.30 12.88 -5.45
N PRO A 231 -6.62 11.84 -4.91
CA PRO A 231 -6.36 11.76 -3.47
C PRO A 231 -5.58 12.95 -2.90
N CYS A 232 -4.67 13.56 -3.66
CA CYS A 232 -3.90 14.71 -3.21
C CYS A 232 -4.78 15.95 -3.01
N HIS A 233 -5.82 16.11 -3.82
CA HIS A 233 -6.78 17.21 -3.67
C HIS A 233 -7.62 17.09 -2.40
N VAL A 234 -7.87 15.87 -1.94
CA VAL A 234 -8.59 15.61 -0.68
C VAL A 234 -7.67 15.77 0.54
N LEU A 235 -6.41 15.35 0.41
CA LEU A 235 -5.44 15.39 1.50
C LEU A 235 -5.01 16.81 1.86
N LYS A 236 -4.81 17.69 0.87
CA LYS A 236 -4.29 19.03 1.07
C LYS A 236 -5.13 19.90 2.04
N PRO A 237 -6.47 19.98 1.93
CA PRO A 237 -7.29 20.71 2.91
C PRO A 237 -7.20 20.15 4.33
N GLN A 238 -7.10 18.82 4.47
CA GLN A 238 -6.97 18.18 5.77
C GLN A 238 -5.64 18.53 6.45
N LEU A 239 -4.54 18.50 5.69
CA LEU A 239 -3.23 18.91 6.21
C LEU A 239 -3.19 20.39 6.57
N THR A 240 -3.79 21.28 5.76
CA THR A 240 -3.90 22.69 6.08
C THR A 240 -4.60 22.92 7.43
N ARG A 241 -5.64 22.15 7.72
CA ARG A 241 -6.34 22.21 9.00
C ARG A 241 -5.44 21.79 10.16
N VAL A 242 -4.76 20.64 10.04
CA VAL A 242 -3.86 20.14 11.08
C VAL A 242 -2.69 21.09 11.34
N ILE A 243 -2.11 21.67 10.28
CA ILE A 243 -0.99 22.63 10.40
C ILE A 243 -1.41 23.89 11.15
N LYS A 244 -2.68 24.33 11.03
CA LYS A 244 -3.20 25.50 11.76
C LYS A 244 -3.48 25.22 13.24
N GLU A 245 -3.61 23.97 13.62
CA GLU A 245 -3.85 23.53 14.99
C GLU A 245 -2.55 23.24 15.77
N LEU A 246 -1.38 23.24 15.08
CA LEU A 246 -0.03 23.09 15.63
C LEU A 246 0.67 24.41 15.83
#